data_629a07e5a2122884055e944b2832e540
#
_entry.id   629a07e5a2122884055e944b2832e540
#
_cell.length_a   1.000
_cell.length_b   1.000
_cell.length_c   1.000
_cell.angle_alpha   90.00
_cell.angle_beta   90.00
_cell.angle_gamma   90.00
#
_symmetry.space_group_name_H-M   'P 1'
#
loop_
_entity.id
_entity.type
_entity.pdbx_description
1 polymer ?
#
loop_
_entity_poly.entity_id
_entity_poly.type
_entity_poly.pdbx_seq_one_letter_code
_entity_poly.pdbx_strand_id
1 'polypeptide(L)'
;MKAEPAPGGYKAEFDPNCAAQFPLTGNVVSWKYPDNDLLYLLDARGQALVQFSEVEDSIFEAPTPGVGVLFLQNPAAAPAPAKSASQVAGNWTLKRGDGVVLCQLVLTETALRDGFALKLQPGCDAGIVRLGFTQWRLDREELLLVPARGAPWRFESIDEKTWGQLPESDNRVTLVRR
;
A
#
# COMPACT_ATOMS: atom_id res chain seq x y z
N MET A 1 7.77 -3.74 -21.67
CA MET A 1 7.75 -2.67 -22.68
C MET A 1 9.14 -2.59 -23.33
N LYS A 2 9.24 -2.42 -24.65
CA LYS A 2 10.52 -2.11 -25.28
C LYS A 2 10.75 -0.61 -25.12
N ALA A 3 11.89 -0.24 -24.55
CA ALA A 3 12.28 1.16 -24.42
C ALA A 3 12.49 1.77 -25.82
N GLU A 4 11.82 2.86 -26.13
CA GLU A 4 11.95 3.58 -27.39
C GLU A 4 13.24 4.42 -27.39
N PRO A 5 14.11 4.31 -28.38
CA PRO A 5 15.33 5.10 -28.43
C PRO A 5 15.06 6.60 -28.54
N ALA A 6 15.84 7.41 -27.85
CA ALA A 6 15.78 8.87 -27.86
C ALA A 6 17.20 9.46 -27.74
N PRO A 7 17.41 10.76 -27.98
CA PRO A 7 18.71 11.39 -27.84
C PRO A 7 19.36 11.12 -26.48
N GLY A 8 20.51 10.49 -26.50
CA GLY A 8 21.30 10.16 -25.30
C GLY A 8 20.82 8.96 -24.48
N GLY A 9 19.74 8.27 -24.88
CA GLY A 9 19.21 7.13 -24.13
C GLY A 9 17.88 6.61 -24.65
N TYR A 10 16.90 6.48 -23.77
CA TYR A 10 15.55 5.99 -24.06
C TYR A 10 14.52 7.07 -23.73
N LYS A 11 13.45 7.12 -24.48
CA LYS A 11 12.36 8.11 -24.30
C LYS A 11 11.77 8.02 -22.88
N ALA A 12 11.62 9.17 -22.25
CA ALA A 12 10.88 9.32 -21.00
C ALA A 12 9.46 9.84 -21.29
N GLU A 13 8.46 9.20 -20.70
CA GLU A 13 7.06 9.66 -20.77
C GLU A 13 6.54 9.86 -19.35
N PHE A 14 5.86 10.98 -19.13
CA PHE A 14 5.28 11.36 -17.86
C PHE A 14 3.77 11.54 -18.02
N ASP A 15 3.04 11.29 -16.93
CA ASP A 15 1.65 11.72 -16.85
C ASP A 15 1.56 13.23 -17.07
N PRO A 16 0.57 13.74 -17.84
CA PRO A 16 0.43 15.17 -18.11
C PRO A 16 0.38 16.07 -16.87
N ASN A 17 -0.06 15.53 -15.72
CA ASN A 17 -0.14 16.26 -14.46
C ASN A 17 1.19 16.27 -13.67
N CYS A 18 2.18 15.45 -14.06
CA CYS A 18 3.46 15.37 -13.35
C CYS A 18 4.16 16.71 -13.24
N ALA A 19 4.17 17.52 -14.30
CA ALA A 19 4.85 18.80 -14.32
C ALA A 19 4.27 19.83 -13.33
N ALA A 20 3.01 19.67 -12.92
CA ALA A 20 2.39 20.53 -11.91
C ALA A 20 2.95 20.28 -10.51
N GLN A 21 3.34 19.02 -10.20
CA GLN A 21 3.92 18.65 -8.91
C GLN A 21 5.45 18.63 -8.95
N PHE A 22 6.01 18.23 -10.08
CA PHE A 22 7.45 18.13 -10.33
C PHE A 22 7.82 18.89 -11.60
N PRO A 23 8.01 20.23 -11.54
CA PRO A 23 8.25 21.07 -12.71
C PRO A 23 9.44 20.63 -13.57
N LEU A 24 10.44 19.98 -12.98
CA LEU A 24 11.59 19.44 -13.69
C LEU A 24 11.20 18.43 -14.78
N THR A 25 10.10 17.68 -14.60
CA THR A 25 9.67 16.64 -15.55
C THR A 25 9.25 17.22 -16.91
N GLY A 26 8.85 18.49 -16.94
CA GLY A 26 8.54 19.21 -18.19
C GLY A 26 9.74 19.40 -19.12
N ASN A 27 10.96 19.29 -18.62
CA ASN A 27 12.20 19.43 -19.38
C ASN A 27 12.87 18.08 -19.70
N VAL A 28 12.39 16.98 -19.11
CA VAL A 28 12.95 15.65 -19.33
C VAL A 28 12.40 15.06 -20.63
N VAL A 29 13.31 14.61 -21.49
CA VAL A 29 12.99 13.99 -22.80
C VAL A 29 13.39 12.53 -22.83
N SER A 30 14.49 12.18 -22.16
CA SER A 30 15.03 10.83 -22.19
C SER A 30 15.66 10.42 -20.86
N TRP A 31 15.90 9.15 -20.72
CA TRP A 31 16.61 8.58 -19.59
C TRP A 31 17.70 7.60 -20.07
N LYS A 32 18.72 7.40 -19.26
CA LYS A 32 19.73 6.35 -19.44
C LYS A 32 20.08 5.71 -18.12
N TYR A 33 20.43 4.43 -18.18
CA TYR A 33 20.93 3.65 -17.07
C TYR A 33 22.22 2.96 -17.51
N PRO A 34 23.38 3.60 -17.32
CA PRO A 34 24.67 2.96 -17.57
C PRO A 34 24.99 1.95 -16.44
N ASP A 35 25.92 1.01 -16.69
CA ASP A 35 26.26 -0.12 -15.80
C ASP A 35 26.96 0.28 -14.48
N ASN A 36 26.49 1.29 -13.78
CA ASN A 36 27.12 1.82 -12.57
C ASN A 36 26.12 2.27 -11.51
N ASP A 37 24.94 1.65 -11.44
CA ASP A 37 23.87 1.92 -10.47
C ASP A 37 23.37 3.37 -10.47
N LEU A 38 23.59 4.08 -11.58
CA LEU A 38 23.17 5.46 -11.78
C LEU A 38 22.12 5.55 -12.89
N LEU A 39 21.00 6.21 -12.59
CA LEU A 39 19.96 6.54 -13.57
C LEU A 39 19.97 8.04 -13.81
N TYR A 40 19.97 8.43 -15.07
CA TYR A 40 19.96 9.85 -15.47
C TYR A 40 18.66 10.18 -16.19
N LEU A 41 18.07 11.32 -15.82
CA LEU A 41 17.03 11.98 -16.60
C LEU A 41 17.68 13.12 -17.39
N LEU A 42 17.45 13.13 -18.72
CA LEU A 42 18.14 13.98 -19.66
C LEU A 42 17.19 14.97 -20.35
N ASP A 43 17.70 16.14 -20.65
CA ASP A 43 17.02 17.14 -21.47
C ASP A 43 17.11 16.82 -22.98
N ALA A 44 16.52 17.69 -23.81
CA ALA A 44 16.52 17.55 -25.27
C ALA A 44 17.94 17.64 -25.90
N ARG A 45 18.96 18.10 -25.15
CA ARG A 45 20.36 18.18 -25.57
C ARG A 45 21.18 16.98 -25.09
N GLY A 46 20.53 16.04 -24.36
CA GLY A 46 21.20 14.89 -23.74
C GLY A 46 21.99 15.25 -22.48
N GLN A 47 21.77 16.43 -21.89
CA GLN A 47 22.40 16.82 -20.64
C GLN A 47 21.60 16.28 -19.46
N ALA A 48 22.30 15.82 -18.41
CA ALA A 48 21.66 15.31 -17.21
C ALA A 48 21.01 16.45 -16.41
N LEU A 49 19.70 16.38 -16.26
CA LEU A 49 18.92 17.25 -15.37
C LEU A 49 18.92 16.73 -13.94
N VAL A 50 18.81 15.41 -13.79
CA VAL A 50 18.84 14.72 -12.50
C VAL A 50 19.61 13.42 -12.62
N GLN A 51 20.40 13.14 -11.61
CA GLN A 51 21.14 11.88 -11.45
C GLN A 51 20.61 11.19 -10.19
N PHE A 52 20.15 9.97 -10.35
CA PHE A 52 19.72 9.10 -9.27
C PHE A 52 20.79 8.05 -9.01
N SER A 53 20.98 7.71 -7.73
CA SER A 53 21.79 6.57 -7.28
C SER A 53 20.86 5.48 -6.75
N GLU A 54 21.11 4.23 -7.07
CA GLU A 54 20.39 3.11 -6.46
C GLU A 54 20.82 2.96 -5.00
N VAL A 55 19.84 2.91 -4.08
CA VAL A 55 20.06 2.78 -2.62
C VAL A 55 19.60 1.44 -2.09
N GLU A 56 18.57 0.87 -2.69
CA GLU A 56 18.04 -0.48 -2.43
C GLU A 56 17.50 -1.05 -3.74
N ASP A 57 17.17 -2.33 -3.77
CA ASP A 57 16.66 -3.03 -4.95
C ASP A 57 15.56 -2.23 -5.68
N SER A 58 15.93 -1.62 -6.81
CA SER A 58 15.05 -0.81 -7.66
C SER A 58 14.50 0.47 -7.02
N ILE A 59 15.09 0.96 -5.92
CA ILE A 59 14.82 2.27 -5.33
C ILE A 59 16.01 3.18 -5.61
N PHE A 60 15.75 4.29 -6.25
CA PHE A 60 16.75 5.29 -6.64
C PHE A 60 16.49 6.60 -5.91
N GLU A 61 17.52 7.27 -5.45
CA GLU A 61 17.42 8.60 -4.84
C GLU A 61 18.26 9.65 -5.58
N ALA A 62 17.79 10.88 -5.59
CA ALA A 62 18.49 12.03 -6.14
C ALA A 62 18.35 13.23 -5.21
N PRO A 63 19.43 13.66 -4.52
CA PRO A 63 19.46 14.95 -3.85
C PRO A 63 19.31 16.07 -4.88
N THR A 64 18.24 16.87 -4.75
CA THR A 64 17.91 17.92 -5.71
C THR A 64 17.88 19.26 -4.98
N PRO A 65 18.86 20.14 -5.20
CA PRO A 65 18.92 21.44 -4.52
C PRO A 65 17.63 22.26 -4.69
N GLY A 66 17.09 22.76 -3.58
CA GLY A 66 15.86 23.56 -3.57
C GLY A 66 14.55 22.77 -3.63
N VAL A 67 14.61 21.45 -3.85
CA VAL A 67 13.45 20.56 -3.89
C VAL A 67 13.51 19.53 -2.75
N GLY A 68 14.70 19.04 -2.39
CA GLY A 68 14.90 17.98 -1.41
C GLY A 68 15.48 16.72 -2.04
N VAL A 69 15.10 15.54 -1.53
CA VAL A 69 15.48 14.26 -2.09
C VAL A 69 14.32 13.70 -2.89
N LEU A 70 14.56 13.43 -4.17
CA LEU A 70 13.59 12.75 -5.03
C LEU A 70 13.85 11.25 -4.95
N PHE A 71 12.77 10.46 -4.90
CA PHE A 71 12.81 9.02 -4.99
C PHE A 71 12.12 8.55 -6.27
N LEU A 72 12.76 7.61 -6.95
CA LEU A 72 12.21 6.91 -8.10
C LEU A 72 12.17 5.41 -7.80
N GLN A 73 11.00 4.80 -7.91
CA GLN A 73 10.83 3.38 -7.67
C GLN A 73 9.83 2.76 -8.64
N ASN A 74 9.95 1.47 -8.88
CA ASN A 74 8.97 0.75 -9.67
C ASN A 74 7.62 0.77 -8.92
N PRO A 75 6.51 1.23 -9.53
CA PRO A 75 5.19 1.23 -8.88
C PRO A 75 4.74 -0.15 -8.39
N ALA A 76 5.20 -1.23 -9.05
CA ALA A 76 4.89 -2.59 -8.62
C ALA A 76 5.68 -3.02 -7.36
N ALA A 77 6.80 -2.37 -7.06
CA ALA A 77 7.60 -2.58 -5.85
C ALA A 77 7.27 -1.56 -4.75
N ALA A 78 6.54 -0.49 -5.10
CA ALA A 78 6.09 0.47 -4.10
C ALA A 78 5.10 -0.20 -3.12
N PRO A 79 5.23 0.05 -1.81
CA PRO A 79 4.18 -0.38 -0.88
C PRO A 79 2.84 0.16 -1.35
N ALA A 80 1.83 -0.70 -1.39
CA ALA A 80 0.49 -0.29 -1.77
C ALA A 80 0.06 0.88 -0.88
N PRO A 81 -0.59 1.93 -1.42
CA PRO A 81 -1.04 3.04 -0.60
C PRO A 81 -1.94 2.53 0.53
N ALA A 82 -1.74 3.06 1.73
CA ALA A 82 -2.53 2.67 2.89
C ALA A 82 -4.03 2.73 2.57
N LYS A 83 -4.75 1.64 2.83
CA LYS A 83 -6.17 1.56 2.54
C LYS A 83 -6.94 2.57 3.40
N SER A 84 -7.88 3.29 2.80
CA SER A 84 -8.78 4.15 3.53
C SER A 84 -9.87 3.34 4.24
N ALA A 85 -10.51 3.94 5.26
CA ALA A 85 -11.62 3.30 5.96
C ALA A 85 -12.78 2.93 5.02
N SER A 86 -13.11 3.77 4.06
CA SER A 86 -14.16 3.51 3.07
C SER A 86 -13.84 2.33 2.13
N GLN A 87 -12.56 2.10 1.85
CA GLN A 87 -12.14 0.93 1.06
C GLN A 87 -12.23 -0.37 1.87
N VAL A 88 -12.08 -0.31 3.19
CA VAL A 88 -12.13 -1.48 4.08
C VAL A 88 -13.54 -1.74 4.61
N ALA A 89 -14.36 -0.72 4.78
CA ALA A 89 -15.76 -0.88 5.22
C ALA A 89 -16.53 -1.87 4.32
N GLY A 90 -17.45 -2.62 4.92
CA GLY A 90 -18.27 -3.61 4.19
C GLY A 90 -18.48 -4.91 4.94
N ASN A 91 -18.96 -5.93 4.20
CA ASN A 91 -19.27 -7.25 4.74
C ASN A 91 -18.06 -8.18 4.64
N TRP A 92 -17.72 -8.80 5.75
CA TRP A 92 -16.55 -9.68 5.86
C TRP A 92 -16.90 -11.02 6.51
N THR A 93 -16.16 -12.04 6.16
CA THR A 93 -16.25 -13.35 6.78
C THR A 93 -14.93 -13.66 7.49
N LEU A 94 -15.01 -13.91 8.80
CA LEU A 94 -13.89 -14.36 9.61
C LEU A 94 -13.79 -15.87 9.49
N LYS A 95 -12.65 -16.38 9.05
CA LYS A 95 -12.39 -17.82 8.85
C LYS A 95 -11.15 -18.24 9.62
N ARG A 96 -11.12 -19.50 10.07
CA ARG A 96 -9.91 -20.15 10.56
C ARG A 96 -9.06 -20.65 9.39
N GLY A 97 -7.79 -20.95 9.62
CA GLY A 97 -6.87 -21.42 8.59
C GLY A 97 -7.33 -22.69 7.84
N ASP A 98 -8.13 -23.55 8.49
CA ASP A 98 -8.77 -24.73 7.89
C ASP A 98 -10.01 -24.39 7.01
N GLY A 99 -10.33 -23.12 6.84
CA GLY A 99 -11.47 -22.64 6.04
C GLY A 99 -12.80 -22.58 6.81
N VAL A 100 -12.85 -23.01 8.06
CA VAL A 100 -14.06 -22.97 8.90
C VAL A 100 -14.48 -21.54 9.15
N VAL A 101 -15.73 -21.20 8.83
CA VAL A 101 -16.32 -19.89 9.09
C VAL A 101 -16.56 -19.73 10.59
N LEU A 102 -15.91 -18.72 11.19
CA LEU A 102 -16.06 -18.37 12.60
C LEU A 102 -17.15 -17.33 12.81
N CYS A 103 -17.25 -16.35 11.93
CA CYS A 103 -18.20 -15.26 12.08
C CYS A 103 -18.38 -14.49 10.76
N GLN A 104 -19.56 -13.96 10.54
CA GLN A 104 -19.79 -12.91 9.57
C GLN A 104 -19.90 -11.58 10.31
N LEU A 105 -19.27 -10.54 9.80
CA LEU A 105 -19.25 -9.23 10.44
C LEU A 105 -19.32 -8.10 9.43
N VAL A 106 -19.72 -6.93 9.90
CA VAL A 106 -19.78 -5.71 9.11
C VAL A 106 -18.83 -4.69 9.72
N LEU A 107 -17.85 -4.24 8.95
CA LEU A 107 -17.04 -3.08 9.25
C LEU A 107 -17.79 -1.86 8.73
N THR A 108 -18.29 -1.01 9.63
CA THR A 108 -19.10 0.15 9.24
C THR A 108 -18.24 1.42 9.16
N GLU A 109 -18.73 2.44 8.46
CA GLU A 109 -18.14 3.78 8.46
C GLU A 109 -18.66 4.68 9.59
N THR A 110 -19.44 4.11 10.53
CA THR A 110 -19.93 4.87 11.69
C THR A 110 -18.76 5.18 12.60
N ALA A 111 -18.38 6.46 12.64
CA ALA A 111 -17.24 6.91 13.43
C ALA A 111 -17.50 6.73 14.94
N LEU A 112 -16.47 6.26 15.63
CA LEU A 112 -16.33 6.24 17.09
C LEU A 112 -15.11 7.09 17.47
N ARG A 113 -14.85 7.24 18.78
CA ARG A 113 -13.75 8.06 19.27
C ARG A 113 -12.38 7.67 18.68
N ASP A 114 -12.11 6.36 18.58
CA ASP A 114 -10.80 5.83 18.18
C ASP A 114 -10.92 4.83 17.02
N GLY A 115 -11.85 5.05 16.09
CA GLY A 115 -12.07 4.17 14.93
C GLY A 115 -13.53 4.16 14.47
N PHE A 116 -14.01 3.00 14.06
CA PHE A 116 -15.33 2.81 13.46
C PHE A 116 -16.08 1.65 14.11
N ALA A 117 -17.38 1.67 14.08
CA ALA A 117 -18.20 0.61 14.66
C ALA A 117 -18.08 -0.70 13.84
N LEU A 118 -18.02 -1.83 14.56
CA LEU A 118 -18.07 -3.18 14.04
C LEU A 118 -19.33 -3.87 14.51
N LYS A 119 -20.00 -4.62 13.65
CA LYS A 119 -21.19 -5.41 13.99
C LYS A 119 -20.97 -6.87 13.66
N LEU A 120 -21.11 -7.74 14.65
CA LEU A 120 -21.17 -9.19 14.45
C LEU A 120 -22.56 -9.59 13.95
N GLN A 121 -22.60 -10.50 12.98
CA GLN A 121 -23.86 -11.06 12.50
C GLN A 121 -24.28 -12.28 13.37
N PRO A 122 -25.55 -12.66 13.38
CA PRO A 122 -26.00 -13.89 14.04
C PRO A 122 -25.28 -15.12 13.53
N GLY A 123 -25.04 -16.10 14.41
CA GLY A 123 -24.41 -17.38 14.06
C GLY A 123 -22.88 -17.38 14.14
N CYS A 124 -22.27 -16.41 14.80
CA CYS A 124 -20.85 -16.41 15.10
C CYS A 124 -20.48 -17.48 16.14
N ASP A 125 -19.26 -18.00 16.04
CA ASP A 125 -18.66 -18.90 17.04
C ASP A 125 -18.71 -18.26 18.45
N ALA A 126 -18.99 -19.09 19.46
CA ALA A 126 -19.16 -18.62 20.84
C ALA A 126 -17.88 -17.93 21.39
N GLY A 127 -16.69 -18.33 20.93
CA GLY A 127 -15.42 -17.67 21.28
C GLY A 127 -15.35 -16.24 20.72
N ILE A 128 -15.76 -16.06 19.47
CA ILE A 128 -15.79 -14.74 18.83
C ILE A 128 -16.82 -13.82 19.51
N VAL A 129 -18.02 -14.36 19.81
CA VAL A 129 -19.05 -13.60 20.54
C VAL A 129 -18.54 -13.15 21.91
N ARG A 130 -17.82 -14.03 22.63
CA ARG A 130 -17.26 -13.73 23.95
C ARG A 130 -16.19 -12.63 23.93
N LEU A 131 -15.42 -12.53 22.86
CA LEU A 131 -14.46 -11.44 22.66
C LEU A 131 -15.15 -10.08 22.52
N GLY A 132 -16.36 -10.07 21.98
CA GLY A 132 -17.20 -8.86 21.93
C GLY A 132 -16.57 -7.75 21.09
N PHE A 133 -16.18 -8.05 19.86
CA PHE A 133 -15.69 -7.02 18.95
C PHE A 133 -16.79 -6.00 18.65
N THR A 134 -16.52 -4.72 18.92
CA THR A 134 -17.45 -3.62 18.70
C THR A 134 -16.89 -2.50 17.84
N GLN A 135 -15.58 -2.53 17.61
CA GLN A 135 -14.87 -1.46 16.94
C GLN A 135 -13.79 -2.04 16.03
N TRP A 136 -13.48 -1.30 14.95
CA TRP A 136 -12.33 -1.54 14.10
C TRP A 136 -11.64 -0.22 13.76
N ARG A 137 -10.37 -0.29 13.41
CA ARG A 137 -9.60 0.85 12.91
C ARG A 137 -8.45 0.40 12.01
N LEU A 138 -7.94 1.31 11.23
CA LEU A 138 -6.67 1.15 10.53
C LEU A 138 -5.57 1.83 11.35
N ASP A 139 -4.45 1.16 11.49
CA ASP A 139 -3.23 1.70 12.07
C ASP A 139 -2.09 1.42 11.10
N ARG A 140 -1.62 2.48 10.41
CA ARG A 140 -0.71 2.37 9.27
C ARG A 140 -1.30 1.44 8.19
N GLU A 141 -0.72 0.27 8.00
CA GLU A 141 -1.14 -0.73 7.00
C GLU A 141 -1.92 -1.90 7.61
N GLU A 142 -2.17 -1.87 8.91
CA GLU A 142 -2.86 -2.93 9.62
C GLU A 142 -4.33 -2.60 9.88
N LEU A 143 -5.16 -3.64 9.78
CA LEU A 143 -6.54 -3.61 10.24
C LEU A 143 -6.61 -4.16 11.66
N LEU A 144 -7.14 -3.40 12.59
CA LEU A 144 -7.32 -3.80 13.98
C LEU A 144 -8.79 -4.05 14.27
N LEU A 145 -9.12 -5.25 14.78
CA LEU A 145 -10.41 -5.53 15.39
C LEU A 145 -10.27 -5.41 16.91
N VAL A 146 -11.03 -4.51 17.51
CA VAL A 146 -10.90 -4.16 18.92
C VAL A 146 -11.96 -4.91 19.73
N PRO A 147 -11.56 -5.88 20.60
CA PRO A 147 -12.47 -6.59 21.47
C PRO A 147 -12.89 -5.70 22.66
N ALA A 148 -13.98 -6.07 23.34
CA ALA A 148 -14.43 -5.41 24.55
C ALA A 148 -13.39 -5.52 25.69
N ARG A 149 -12.57 -6.56 25.68
CA ARG A 149 -11.48 -6.79 26.65
C ARG A 149 -10.30 -7.49 25.96
N GLY A 150 -9.08 -7.12 26.35
CA GLY A 150 -7.85 -7.67 25.82
C GLY A 150 -7.23 -6.82 24.71
N ALA A 151 -6.20 -7.36 24.10
CA ALA A 151 -5.48 -6.68 23.02
C ALA A 151 -6.26 -6.74 21.70
N PRO A 152 -6.15 -5.72 20.85
CA PRO A 152 -6.71 -5.76 19.49
C PRO A 152 -6.13 -6.93 18.69
N TRP A 153 -6.97 -7.54 17.87
CA TRP A 153 -6.53 -8.47 16.84
C TRP A 153 -6.01 -7.67 15.66
N ARG A 154 -4.79 -7.96 15.25
CA ARG A 154 -4.09 -7.27 14.17
C ARG A 154 -4.13 -8.12 12.92
N PHE A 155 -4.37 -7.50 11.78
CA PHE A 155 -4.41 -8.14 10.48
C PHE A 155 -3.60 -7.33 9.47
N GLU A 156 -2.85 -8.02 8.63
CA GLU A 156 -2.17 -7.46 7.46
C GLU A 156 -2.96 -7.75 6.19
N SER A 157 -2.84 -6.88 5.19
CA SER A 157 -3.46 -7.09 3.89
C SER A 157 -2.68 -8.14 3.09
N ILE A 158 -3.33 -9.27 2.75
CA ILE A 158 -2.76 -10.29 1.85
C ILE A 158 -3.04 -9.90 0.39
N ASP A 159 -4.28 -9.46 0.12
CA ASP A 159 -4.73 -8.98 -1.18
C ASP A 159 -5.87 -7.95 -1.00
N GLU A 160 -6.54 -7.55 -2.09
CA GLU A 160 -7.63 -6.57 -2.04
C GLU A 160 -8.84 -7.02 -1.21
N LYS A 161 -9.03 -8.33 -1.05
CA LYS A 161 -10.21 -8.94 -0.44
C LYS A 161 -9.90 -9.79 0.79
N THR A 162 -8.63 -9.90 1.15
CA THR A 162 -8.19 -10.82 2.22
C THR A 162 -7.22 -10.13 3.17
N TRP A 163 -7.49 -10.29 4.47
CA TRP A 163 -6.59 -9.89 5.55
C TRP A 163 -6.22 -11.10 6.38
N GLY A 164 -4.96 -11.25 6.74
CA GLY A 164 -4.45 -12.33 7.59
C GLY A 164 -4.11 -11.84 8.98
N GLN A 165 -4.49 -12.60 10.01
CA GLN A 165 -4.17 -12.28 11.39
C GLN A 165 -2.66 -12.32 11.67
N LEU A 166 -2.16 -11.36 12.44
CA LEU A 166 -0.79 -11.32 12.96
C LEU A 166 -0.73 -11.78 14.43
N PRO A 167 0.36 -12.47 14.85
CA PRO A 167 1.45 -12.97 14.02
C PRO A 167 1.01 -14.11 13.09
N GLU A 168 1.76 -14.32 12.01
CA GLU A 168 1.52 -15.45 11.10
C GLU A 168 1.62 -16.78 11.82
N SER A 169 0.72 -17.71 11.50
CA SER A 169 0.72 -19.08 11.98
C SER A 169 0.00 -20.00 10.99
N ASP A 170 0.27 -21.30 11.04
CA ASP A 170 -0.35 -22.30 10.15
C ASP A 170 -1.88 -22.34 10.28
N ASN A 171 -2.41 -21.92 11.41
CA ASN A 171 -3.85 -21.90 11.69
C ASN A 171 -4.39 -20.48 11.95
N ARG A 172 -3.77 -19.48 11.31
CA ARG A 172 -4.17 -18.08 11.48
C ARG A 172 -5.60 -17.84 11.02
N VAL A 173 -6.22 -16.85 11.64
CA VAL A 173 -7.54 -16.38 11.22
C VAL A 173 -7.39 -15.44 10.03
N THR A 174 -8.32 -15.53 9.09
CA THR A 174 -8.40 -14.64 7.94
C THR A 174 -9.74 -13.93 7.89
N LEU A 175 -9.73 -12.68 7.42
CA LEU A 175 -10.92 -11.91 7.04
C LEU A 175 -11.01 -11.91 5.52
N VAL A 176 -12.13 -12.40 4.98
CA VAL A 176 -12.36 -12.47 3.54
C VAL A 176 -13.59 -11.63 3.19
N ARG A 177 -13.46 -10.71 2.23
CA ARG A 177 -14.55 -9.85 1.77
C ARG A 177 -15.62 -10.69 1.04
N ARG A 178 -16.87 -10.35 1.25
CA ARG A 178 -18.01 -11.01 0.60
C ARG A 178 -18.39 -10.28 -0.69
#